data_e7006f53bf28dd7bdfd9f495037d3abd
#
_entry.id   e7006f53bf28dd7bdfd9f495037d3abd
#
_cell.length_a   1.000
_cell.length_b   1.000
_cell.length_c   1.000
_cell.angle_alpha   90.00
_cell.angle_beta   90.00
_cell.angle_gamma   90.00
#
_symmetry.space_group_name_H-M   'P 1'
#
loop_
_entity.id
_entity.type
_entity.pdbx_description
1 polymer ?
#
loop_
_entity_poly.entity_id
_entity_poly.type
_entity_poly.pdbx_seq_one_letter_code
_entity_poly.pdbx_strand_id
1 'polypeptide(L)'
;MTLLTLDLTALGTRHVVSDVVAPPGAPEWAHRLEEIGFIPGEQVAVMARGAIGGDPLVVRVGQSTFALRRAEAACVHLQAPA
;
A
#
# COMPACT_ATOMS: atom_id res chain seq x y z
N MET A 1 -7.90 7.60 -16.95
CA MET A 1 -7.10 6.45 -16.51
C MET A 1 -7.24 6.30 -15.00
N THR A 2 -7.58 5.12 -14.53
CA THR A 2 -7.79 4.92 -13.09
C THR A 2 -6.47 4.64 -12.40
N LEU A 3 -6.15 5.41 -11.35
CA LEU A 3 -4.99 5.18 -10.52
C LEU A 3 -5.23 3.96 -9.62
N LEU A 4 -4.33 3.00 -9.64
CA LEU A 4 -4.42 1.84 -8.77
C LEU A 4 -3.62 2.09 -7.49
N THR A 5 -4.29 1.96 -6.36
CA THR A 5 -3.67 2.10 -5.04
C THR A 5 -3.84 0.81 -4.24
N LEU A 6 -2.95 0.62 -3.28
CA LEU A 6 -2.85 -0.66 -2.55
C LEU A 6 -4.14 -1.03 -1.81
N ASP A 7 -4.86 -0.04 -1.29
CA ASP A 7 -6.11 -0.26 -0.55
C ASP A 7 -7.24 -0.88 -1.40
N LEU A 8 -7.14 -0.75 -2.72
CA LEU A 8 -8.19 -1.20 -3.65
C LEU A 8 -7.89 -2.53 -4.32
N THR A 9 -6.79 -3.19 -3.96
CA THR A 9 -6.39 -4.44 -4.61
C THR A 9 -7.06 -5.65 -3.99
N ALA A 10 -7.16 -6.72 -4.79
CA ALA A 10 -7.69 -8.00 -4.31
C ALA A 10 -6.69 -8.67 -3.35
N LEU A 11 -7.22 -9.41 -2.38
CA LEU A 11 -6.39 -10.14 -1.43
C LEU A 11 -5.48 -11.13 -2.16
N GLY A 12 -4.21 -11.16 -1.72
CA GLY A 12 -3.23 -12.12 -2.20
C GLY A 12 -2.62 -11.81 -3.56
N THR A 13 -3.11 -10.78 -4.25
CA THR A 13 -2.58 -10.41 -5.57
C THR A 13 -1.33 -9.57 -5.42
N ARG A 14 -0.25 -9.99 -6.07
CA ARG A 14 1.01 -9.25 -6.04
C ARG A 14 0.95 -8.05 -6.97
N HIS A 15 1.49 -6.94 -6.47
CA HIS A 15 1.64 -5.71 -7.23
C HIS A 15 3.04 -5.14 -7.00
N VAL A 16 3.42 -4.18 -7.84
CA VAL A 16 4.71 -3.49 -7.73
C VAL A 16 4.45 -2.03 -7.45
N VAL A 17 5.14 -1.48 -6.46
CA VAL A 17 5.02 -0.07 -6.09
C VAL A 17 5.56 0.81 -7.21
N SER A 18 4.79 1.82 -7.64
CA SER A 18 5.27 2.85 -8.55
C SER A 18 5.83 4.05 -7.76
N ASP A 19 5.08 4.53 -6.80
CA ASP A 19 5.53 5.60 -5.90
C ASP A 19 4.62 5.68 -4.69
N VAL A 20 4.97 6.55 -3.75
CA VAL A 20 4.17 6.81 -2.55
C VAL A 20 3.87 8.30 -2.51
N VAL A 21 2.58 8.65 -2.40
CA VAL A 21 2.13 10.04 -2.40
C VAL A 21 1.29 10.28 -1.15
N ALA A 22 1.85 11.07 -0.23
CA ALA A 22 1.16 11.41 1.01
C ALA A 22 0.05 12.44 0.78
N PRO A 23 -0.99 12.43 1.63
CA PRO A 23 -2.00 13.48 1.55
C PRO A 23 -1.40 14.83 1.97
N PRO A 24 -1.96 15.96 1.48
CA PRO A 24 -1.41 17.29 1.79
C PRO A 24 -1.31 17.59 3.29
N GLY A 25 -2.22 17.06 4.08
CA GLY A 25 -2.23 17.28 5.54
C GLY A 25 -1.26 16.42 6.33
N ALA A 26 -0.60 15.45 5.70
CA ALA A 26 0.27 14.50 6.40
C ALA A 26 1.45 14.09 5.51
N PRO A 27 2.32 15.05 5.11
CA PRO A 27 3.43 14.75 4.20
C PRO A 27 4.43 13.73 4.77
N GLU A 28 4.53 13.62 6.09
CA GLU A 28 5.41 12.67 6.76
C GLU A 28 5.02 11.21 6.51
N TRP A 29 3.79 10.94 6.07
CA TRP A 29 3.35 9.57 5.80
C TRP A 29 4.15 8.93 4.66
N ALA A 30 4.50 9.70 3.63
CA ALA A 30 5.28 9.18 2.52
C ALA A 30 6.64 8.71 3.01
N HIS A 31 7.31 9.52 3.82
CA HIS A 31 8.62 9.18 4.36
C HIS A 31 8.55 7.92 5.23
N ARG A 32 7.54 7.83 6.11
CA ARG A 32 7.36 6.69 6.99
C ARG A 32 7.09 5.40 6.20
N LEU A 33 6.26 5.47 5.16
CA LEU A 33 5.98 4.32 4.33
C LEU A 33 7.21 3.86 3.55
N GLU A 34 8.02 4.80 3.07
CA GLU A 34 9.28 4.47 2.40
C GLU A 34 10.26 3.78 3.35
N GLU A 35 10.33 4.23 4.60
CA GLU A 35 11.19 3.58 5.61
C GLU A 35 10.76 2.15 5.90
N ILE A 36 9.47 1.86 5.85
CA ILE A 36 8.93 0.51 6.04
C ILE A 36 9.32 -0.40 4.86
N GLY A 37 9.50 0.17 3.68
CA GLY A 37 9.87 -0.59 2.49
C GLY A 37 9.01 -0.35 1.27
N PHE A 38 8.04 0.56 1.33
CA PHE A 38 7.20 0.89 0.18
C PHE A 38 7.96 1.84 -0.73
N ILE A 39 8.86 1.28 -1.51
CA ILE A 39 9.70 2.02 -2.45
C ILE A 39 9.42 1.55 -3.88
N PRO A 40 9.65 2.41 -4.90
CA PRO A 40 9.40 2.02 -6.29
C PRO A 40 10.13 0.72 -6.64
N GLY A 41 9.40 -0.19 -7.28
CA GLY A 41 9.93 -1.49 -7.68
C GLY A 41 9.74 -2.60 -6.68
N GLU A 42 9.32 -2.30 -5.43
CA GLU A 42 9.12 -3.33 -4.43
C GLU A 42 7.79 -4.05 -4.64
N GLN A 43 7.77 -5.35 -4.34
CA GLN A 43 6.55 -6.16 -4.44
C GLN A 43 5.72 -6.05 -3.17
N VAL A 44 4.42 -5.89 -3.35
CA VAL A 44 3.46 -5.73 -2.24
C VAL A 44 2.20 -6.55 -2.52
N ALA A 45 1.51 -6.93 -1.45
CA ALA A 45 0.20 -7.58 -1.55
C ALA A 45 -0.58 -7.36 -0.26
N VAL A 46 -1.89 -7.15 -0.39
CA VAL A 46 -2.79 -7.14 0.76
C VAL A 46 -3.14 -8.58 1.10
N MET A 47 -2.79 -9.04 2.29
CA MET A 47 -2.97 -10.42 2.70
C MET A 47 -4.27 -10.64 3.47
N ALA A 48 -4.74 -9.61 4.17
CA ALA A 48 -5.99 -9.68 4.94
C ALA A 48 -6.54 -8.27 5.15
N ARG A 49 -7.83 -8.19 5.42
CA ARG A 49 -8.51 -6.95 5.77
C ARG A 49 -9.17 -7.11 7.13
N GLY A 50 -9.19 -6.03 7.90
CA GLY A 50 -9.85 -6.03 9.20
C GLY A 50 -11.34 -6.32 9.10
N ALA A 51 -11.91 -6.91 10.16
CA ALA A 51 -13.31 -7.34 10.17
C ALA A 51 -14.29 -6.16 10.16
N ILE A 52 -13.88 -5.00 10.69
CA ILE A 52 -14.75 -3.82 10.79
C ILE A 52 -14.32 -2.82 9.73
N GLY A 53 -15.12 -2.68 8.66
CA GLY A 53 -14.85 -1.74 7.59
C GLY A 53 -13.61 -2.04 6.76
N GLY A 54 -13.04 -3.23 6.90
CA GLY A 54 -11.83 -3.59 6.18
C GLY A 54 -10.55 -2.95 6.68
N ASP A 55 -10.56 -2.39 7.89
CA ASP A 55 -9.43 -1.66 8.46
C ASP A 55 -8.99 -2.29 9.77
N PRO A 56 -7.69 -2.44 10.07
CA PRO A 56 -6.55 -2.18 9.18
C PRO A 56 -6.34 -3.29 8.15
N LEU A 57 -5.47 -3.03 7.19
CA LEU A 57 -5.03 -4.03 6.21
C LEU A 57 -3.75 -4.69 6.71
N VAL A 58 -3.63 -6.00 6.50
CA VAL A 58 -2.36 -6.69 6.68
C VAL A 58 -1.68 -6.75 5.31
N VAL A 59 -0.53 -6.13 5.19
CA VAL A 59 0.16 -5.93 3.91
C VAL A 59 1.53 -6.59 3.95
N ARG A 60 1.82 -7.38 2.94
CA ARG A 60 3.18 -7.90 2.73
C ARG A 60 3.94 -6.94 1.85
N VAL A 61 5.14 -6.54 2.29
CA VAL A 61 6.05 -5.71 1.52
C VAL A 61 7.42 -6.39 1.54
N GLY A 62 7.90 -6.80 0.35
CA GLY A 62 9.05 -7.66 0.28
C GLY A 62 8.79 -8.96 1.04
N GLN A 63 9.60 -9.24 2.06
CA GLN A 63 9.45 -10.41 2.92
C GLN A 63 8.87 -10.06 4.30
N SER A 64 8.48 -8.82 4.51
CA SER A 64 7.94 -8.35 5.79
C SER A 64 6.44 -8.16 5.72
N THR A 65 5.79 -8.15 6.88
CA THR A 65 4.35 -7.96 6.99
C THR A 65 4.08 -6.82 7.96
N PHE A 66 3.20 -5.90 7.54
CA PHE A 66 2.84 -4.74 8.36
C PHE A 66 1.33 -4.55 8.36
N ALA A 67 0.82 -3.94 9.43
CA ALA A 67 -0.56 -3.48 9.48
C ALA A 67 -0.60 -2.01 9.05
N LEU A 68 -1.40 -1.71 8.03
CA LEU A 68 -1.61 -0.34 7.55
C LEU A 68 -3.07 0.02 7.67
N ARG A 69 -3.35 1.27 8.00
CA ARG A 69 -4.70 1.82 7.86
C ARG A 69 -5.01 1.97 6.38
N ARG A 70 -6.29 1.89 6.02
CA ARG A 70 -6.72 2.06 4.63
C ARG A 70 -6.22 3.38 4.05
N ALA A 71 -6.27 4.45 4.84
CA ALA A 71 -5.78 5.76 4.39
C ALA A 71 -4.30 5.75 4.07
N GLU A 72 -3.49 4.97 4.81
CA GLU A 72 -2.07 4.83 4.53
C GLU A 72 -1.83 4.00 3.26
N ALA A 73 -2.58 2.92 3.11
CA ALA A 73 -2.47 2.08 1.90
C ALA A 73 -2.88 2.83 0.64
N ALA A 74 -3.82 3.79 0.76
CA ALA A 74 -4.22 4.63 -0.35
C ALA A 74 -3.10 5.54 -0.86
N CYS A 75 -2.07 5.77 -0.06
CA CYS A 75 -0.88 6.54 -0.46
C CYS A 75 0.06 5.73 -1.36
N VAL A 76 -0.05 4.40 -1.36
CA VAL A 76 0.85 3.53 -2.12
C VAL A 76 0.28 3.33 -3.52
N HIS A 77 0.91 3.96 -4.51
CA HIS A 77 0.52 3.86 -5.91
C HIS A 77 1.23 2.66 -6.54
N LEU A 78 0.50 1.93 -7.37
CA LEU A 78 0.97 0.69 -7.94
C LEU A 78 1.17 0.82 -9.45
N GLN A 79 2.12 0.04 -9.98
CA GLN A 79 2.35 0.00 -11.41
C GLN A 79 1.16 -0.66 -12.10
N ALA A 80 0.87 -0.20 -13.33
CA ALA A 80 -0.14 -0.84 -14.13
C ALA A 80 0.27 -2.27 -14.44
N PRO A 81 -0.70 -3.22 -14.53
CA PRO A 81 -0.39 -4.58 -14.95
C PRO A 81 0.26 -4.58 -16.33
N ALA A 82 1.23 -5.43 -16.51
CA ALA A 82 1.93 -5.57 -17.78
C ALA A 82 1.00 -6.17 -18.85
#